data_64f663d9939742472c2a98737a206dd8
#
_entry.id   64f663d9939742472c2a98737a206dd8
#
_cell.length_a   1.000
_cell.length_b   1.000
_cell.length_c   1.000
_cell.angle_alpha   90.00
_cell.angle_beta   90.00
_cell.angle_gamma   90.00
#
_symmetry.space_group_name_H-M   'P 1'
#
loop_
_entity.id
_entity.type
_entity.pdbx_description
1 polymer ?
#
loop_
_entity_poly.entity_id
_entity_poly.type
_entity_poly.pdbx_seq_one_letter_code
_entity_poly.pdbx_strand_id
1 'polypeptide(L)'
;RVPFDSARIRRRLEAACLGLPECDSTTLLEEVMKSVFDGISVGEIYRAMILAARTRVERDPAYDTVAARLLRMVISNEALGSSPVNPAEYSKLYRNQFEHYVIDGINEDRLTPDLRNLDLTRIAAALHPERDGLFKYPGLQAVYDRYLLHIDGRRIETPQYFWMRVAMGLAMKEDEPETRAIEFYNMLSTMRFTSATPTLFN
;
A
#
# COMPACT_ATOMS: atom_id res chain seq x y z
N ARG A 1 13.50 17.27 -13.53
CA ARG A 1 12.72 16.66 -14.63
C ARG A 1 13.39 15.34 -15.00
N VAL A 2 12.62 14.27 -15.09
CA VAL A 2 13.11 12.95 -15.55
C VAL A 2 12.64 12.78 -17.01
N PRO A 3 13.49 12.27 -17.92
CA PRO A 3 13.06 11.98 -19.28
C PRO A 3 11.85 11.02 -19.26
N PHE A 4 10.88 11.27 -20.13
CA PHE A 4 9.73 10.39 -20.31
C PHE A 4 10.21 9.03 -20.85
N ASP A 5 9.80 7.95 -20.16
CA ASP A 5 10.13 6.57 -20.55
C ASP A 5 8.85 5.72 -20.63
N SER A 6 8.33 5.54 -21.84
CA SER A 6 7.15 4.68 -22.06
C SER A 6 7.41 3.19 -21.72
N ALA A 7 8.66 2.73 -21.78
CA ALA A 7 9.02 1.38 -21.40
C ALA A 7 8.82 1.16 -19.89
N ARG A 8 8.99 2.19 -19.06
CA ARG A 8 8.70 2.13 -17.62
C ARG A 8 7.21 1.96 -17.36
N ILE A 9 6.36 2.66 -18.09
CA ILE A 9 4.88 2.52 -17.99
C ILE A 9 4.49 1.12 -18.40
N ARG A 10 5.00 0.63 -19.54
CA ARG A 10 4.76 -0.73 -20.04
C ARG A 10 5.10 -1.78 -18.97
N ARG A 11 6.31 -1.77 -18.42
CA ARG A 11 6.73 -2.73 -17.37
C ARG A 11 5.81 -2.72 -16.15
N ARG A 12 5.29 -1.55 -15.74
CA ARG A 12 4.36 -1.45 -14.61
C ARG A 12 3.00 -2.05 -14.93
N LEU A 13 2.47 -1.83 -16.14
CA LEU A 13 1.22 -2.43 -16.59
C LEU A 13 1.35 -3.95 -16.76
N GLU A 14 2.44 -4.43 -17.36
CA GLU A 14 2.74 -5.87 -17.46
C GLU A 14 2.80 -6.53 -16.09
N ALA A 15 3.51 -5.93 -15.12
CA ALA A 15 3.57 -6.43 -13.75
C ALA A 15 2.19 -6.42 -13.07
N ALA A 16 1.35 -5.41 -13.33
CA ALA A 16 0.00 -5.35 -12.78
C ALA A 16 -0.94 -6.38 -13.38
N CYS A 17 -0.77 -6.76 -14.65
CA CYS A 17 -1.54 -7.79 -15.36
C CYS A 17 -1.00 -9.22 -15.14
N LEU A 18 0.16 -9.38 -14.52
CA LEU A 18 0.79 -10.69 -14.38
C LEU A 18 -0.14 -11.71 -13.71
N GLY A 19 -0.33 -12.88 -14.37
CA GLY A 19 -1.22 -13.96 -13.91
C GLY A 19 -2.72 -13.65 -14.08
N LEU A 20 -3.09 -12.67 -14.90
CA LEU A 20 -4.47 -12.31 -15.25
C LEU A 20 -4.60 -12.37 -16.79
N PRO A 21 -4.86 -13.55 -17.37
CA PRO A 21 -4.89 -13.74 -18.83
C PRO A 21 -5.99 -12.92 -19.52
N GLU A 22 -7.03 -12.51 -18.80
CA GLU A 22 -8.12 -11.67 -19.29
C GLU A 22 -7.72 -10.20 -19.43
N CYS A 23 -6.59 -9.79 -18.82
CA CYS A 23 -6.13 -8.41 -18.81
C CYS A 23 -5.01 -8.16 -19.82
N ASP A 24 -5.28 -7.26 -20.78
CA ASP A 24 -4.32 -6.88 -21.81
C ASP A 24 -3.58 -5.59 -21.44
N SER A 25 -2.31 -5.73 -21.08
CA SER A 25 -1.42 -4.60 -20.76
C SER A 25 -1.14 -3.69 -21.95
N THR A 26 -1.19 -4.22 -23.18
CA THR A 26 -0.95 -3.41 -24.41
C THR A 26 -2.09 -2.43 -24.62
N THR A 27 -3.32 -2.90 -24.52
CA THR A 27 -4.50 -2.04 -24.66
C THR A 27 -4.55 -0.98 -23.54
N LEU A 28 -4.14 -1.35 -22.30
CA LEU A 28 -4.02 -0.36 -21.23
C LEU A 28 -2.96 0.68 -21.51
N LEU A 29 -1.81 0.29 -22.07
CA LEU A 29 -0.75 1.22 -22.45
C LEU A 29 -1.23 2.21 -23.51
N GLU A 30 -1.92 1.74 -24.55
CA GLU A 30 -2.49 2.60 -25.59
C GLU A 30 -3.44 3.65 -25.01
N GLU A 31 -4.27 3.27 -24.04
CA GLU A 31 -5.20 4.18 -23.38
C GLU A 31 -4.46 5.22 -22.54
N VAL A 32 -3.48 4.79 -21.74
CA VAL A 32 -2.65 5.68 -20.92
C VAL A 32 -1.91 6.69 -21.81
N MET A 33 -1.34 6.24 -22.94
CA MET A 33 -0.58 7.11 -23.86
C MET A 33 -1.40 8.25 -24.47
N LYS A 34 -2.73 8.10 -24.57
CA LYS A 34 -3.63 9.19 -24.99
C LYS A 34 -3.70 10.35 -24.01
N SER A 35 -3.41 10.08 -22.73
CA SER A 35 -3.45 11.06 -21.64
C SER A 35 -2.09 11.65 -21.30
N VAL A 36 -1.01 11.21 -21.97
CA VAL A 36 0.35 11.67 -21.71
C VAL A 36 0.62 12.97 -22.47
N PHE A 37 1.18 13.96 -21.78
CA PHE A 37 1.60 15.24 -22.34
C PHE A 37 2.96 15.68 -21.77
N ASP A 38 3.62 16.66 -22.38
CA ASP A 38 4.90 17.17 -21.87
C ASP A 38 4.73 17.85 -20.51
N GLY A 39 5.53 17.44 -19.54
CA GLY A 39 5.47 17.94 -18.16
C GLY A 39 4.52 17.18 -17.25
N ILE A 40 3.85 16.11 -17.73
CA ILE A 40 3.02 15.25 -16.87
C ILE A 40 3.83 14.72 -15.66
N SER A 41 3.24 14.75 -14.46
CA SER A 41 3.86 14.23 -13.27
C SER A 41 3.77 12.68 -13.19
N VAL A 42 4.68 12.05 -12.43
CA VAL A 42 4.62 10.61 -12.19
C VAL A 42 3.30 10.18 -11.53
N GLY A 43 2.78 11.00 -10.61
CA GLY A 43 1.49 10.75 -9.95
C GLY A 43 0.31 10.78 -10.94
N GLU A 44 0.33 11.69 -11.92
CA GLU A 44 -0.70 11.74 -12.98
C GLU A 44 -0.62 10.53 -13.89
N ILE A 45 0.59 10.05 -14.22
CA ILE A 45 0.77 8.81 -14.99
C ILE A 45 0.15 7.62 -14.24
N TYR A 46 0.39 7.47 -12.93
CA TYR A 46 -0.23 6.40 -12.15
C TYR A 46 -1.76 6.54 -12.11
N ARG A 47 -2.29 7.76 -11.95
CA ARG A 47 -3.74 8.00 -12.02
C ARG A 47 -4.32 7.60 -13.37
N ALA A 48 -3.64 7.92 -14.48
CA ALA A 48 -4.05 7.49 -15.82
C ALA A 48 -4.05 5.95 -15.96
N MET A 49 -3.02 5.25 -15.46
CA MET A 49 -2.97 3.79 -15.48
C MET A 49 -4.12 3.17 -14.67
N ILE A 50 -4.38 3.68 -13.47
CA ILE A 50 -5.48 3.21 -12.61
C ILE A 50 -6.83 3.46 -13.31
N LEU A 51 -7.04 4.64 -13.88
CA LEU A 51 -8.26 4.97 -14.59
C LEU A 51 -8.50 4.05 -15.79
N ALA A 52 -7.46 3.81 -16.60
CA ALA A 52 -7.54 2.89 -17.75
C ALA A 52 -7.94 1.46 -17.33
N ALA A 53 -7.45 0.97 -16.18
CA ALA A 53 -7.87 -0.32 -15.65
C ALA A 53 -9.32 -0.28 -15.15
N ARG A 54 -9.71 0.75 -14.41
CA ARG A 54 -11.06 0.89 -13.84
C ARG A 54 -12.18 0.95 -14.90
N THR A 55 -11.94 1.66 -16.00
CA THR A 55 -12.93 1.74 -17.09
C THR A 55 -13.20 0.41 -17.78
N ARG A 56 -12.38 -0.62 -17.48
CA ARG A 56 -12.52 -1.97 -18.05
C ARG A 56 -13.12 -2.98 -17.09
N VAL A 57 -13.37 -2.62 -15.82
CA VAL A 57 -13.95 -3.51 -14.80
C VAL A 57 -15.33 -4.02 -15.23
N GLU A 58 -16.11 -3.22 -15.96
CA GLU A 58 -17.43 -3.64 -16.48
C GLU A 58 -17.29 -4.74 -17.56
N ARG A 59 -16.16 -4.82 -18.26
CA ARG A 59 -15.90 -5.84 -19.26
C ARG A 59 -15.39 -7.13 -18.62
N ASP A 60 -14.47 -6.98 -17.69
CA ASP A 60 -13.90 -8.10 -16.93
C ASP A 60 -13.49 -7.65 -15.51
N PRO A 61 -14.05 -8.29 -14.46
CA PRO A 61 -13.72 -7.98 -13.07
C PRO A 61 -12.23 -8.13 -12.70
N ALA A 62 -11.43 -8.86 -13.48
CA ALA A 62 -10.00 -9.00 -13.26
C ALA A 62 -9.25 -7.66 -13.31
N TYR A 63 -9.77 -6.67 -14.07
CA TYR A 63 -9.21 -5.33 -14.11
C TYR A 63 -9.29 -4.57 -12.76
N ASP A 64 -10.20 -4.95 -11.87
CA ASP A 64 -10.20 -4.44 -10.50
C ASP A 64 -8.90 -4.81 -9.76
N THR A 65 -8.42 -6.04 -9.96
CA THR A 65 -7.13 -6.50 -9.41
C THR A 65 -5.96 -5.72 -10.02
N VAL A 66 -6.00 -5.41 -11.32
CA VAL A 66 -4.99 -4.56 -11.97
C VAL A 66 -4.97 -3.17 -11.34
N ALA A 67 -6.13 -2.54 -11.17
CA ALA A 67 -6.26 -1.22 -10.54
C ALA A 67 -5.74 -1.23 -9.09
N ALA A 68 -6.06 -2.28 -8.30
CA ALA A 68 -5.55 -2.46 -6.94
C ALA A 68 -4.02 -2.59 -6.91
N ARG A 69 -3.44 -3.38 -7.80
CA ARG A 69 -1.97 -3.54 -7.92
C ARG A 69 -1.27 -2.23 -8.27
N LEU A 70 -1.84 -1.45 -9.19
CA LEU A 70 -1.31 -0.13 -9.55
C LEU A 70 -1.39 0.85 -8.37
N LEU A 71 -2.50 0.88 -7.62
CA LEU A 71 -2.63 1.71 -6.42
C LEU A 71 -1.63 1.28 -5.33
N ARG A 72 -1.38 -0.02 -5.15
CA ARG A 72 -0.33 -0.50 -4.24
C ARG A 72 1.06 0.02 -4.63
N MET A 73 1.37 0.10 -5.94
CA MET A 73 2.63 0.69 -6.39
C MET A 73 2.74 2.17 -6.01
N VAL A 74 1.63 2.92 -6.08
CA VAL A 74 1.58 4.32 -5.60
C VAL A 74 1.88 4.38 -4.11
N ILE A 75 1.14 3.62 -3.30
CA ILE A 75 1.30 3.57 -1.84
C ILE A 75 2.74 3.21 -1.47
N SER A 76 3.30 2.18 -2.11
CA SER A 76 4.68 1.75 -1.85
C SER A 76 5.71 2.82 -2.21
N ASN A 77 5.53 3.52 -3.33
CA ASN A 77 6.43 4.62 -3.70
C ASN A 77 6.34 5.79 -2.71
N GLU A 78 5.15 6.10 -2.22
CA GLU A 78 4.97 7.15 -1.21
C GLU A 78 5.56 6.75 0.14
N ALA A 79 5.19 5.58 0.67
CA ALA A 79 5.56 5.16 2.02
C ALA A 79 7.00 4.61 2.11
N LEU A 80 7.46 3.84 1.12
CA LEU A 80 8.74 3.13 1.15
C LEU A 80 9.79 3.73 0.21
N GLY A 81 9.43 4.78 -0.54
CA GLY A 81 10.31 5.40 -1.54
C GLY A 81 10.53 4.57 -2.80
N SER A 82 10.08 3.33 -2.85
CA SER A 82 10.18 2.47 -4.02
C SER A 82 9.11 1.36 -4.01
N SER A 83 8.91 0.74 -5.19
CA SER A 83 7.98 -0.38 -5.36
C SER A 83 8.67 -1.48 -6.17
N PRO A 84 9.50 -2.33 -5.53
CA PRO A 84 10.15 -3.45 -6.19
C PRO A 84 9.11 -4.44 -6.75
N VAL A 85 9.39 -4.98 -7.94
CA VAL A 85 8.56 -6.04 -8.56
C VAL A 85 8.86 -7.40 -7.94
N ASN A 86 10.11 -7.61 -7.50
CA ASN A 86 10.52 -8.84 -6.85
C ASN A 86 9.90 -8.96 -5.45
N PRO A 87 9.12 -10.03 -5.14
CA PRO A 87 8.44 -10.16 -3.85
C PRO A 87 9.39 -10.23 -2.65
N ALA A 88 10.57 -10.84 -2.80
CA ALA A 88 11.54 -10.96 -1.71
C ALA A 88 12.18 -9.60 -1.39
N GLU A 89 12.53 -8.82 -2.41
CA GLU A 89 13.03 -7.46 -2.25
C GLU A 89 11.97 -6.56 -1.63
N TYR A 90 10.72 -6.67 -2.07
CA TYR A 90 9.58 -5.95 -1.52
C TYR A 90 9.38 -6.25 -0.03
N SER A 91 9.36 -7.54 0.35
CA SER A 91 9.21 -7.96 1.74
C SER A 91 10.37 -7.49 2.63
N LYS A 92 11.59 -7.51 2.12
CA LYS A 92 12.77 -7.00 2.83
C LYS A 92 12.67 -5.48 3.05
N LEU A 93 12.35 -4.72 1.99
CA LEU A 93 12.15 -3.27 2.07
C LEU A 93 11.08 -2.92 3.10
N TYR A 94 9.95 -3.60 3.02
CA TYR A 94 8.79 -3.41 3.88
C TYR A 94 9.15 -3.55 5.37
N ARG A 95 9.84 -4.63 5.75
CA ARG A 95 10.25 -4.86 7.14
C ARG A 95 11.33 -3.89 7.61
N ASN A 96 12.30 -3.58 6.75
CA ASN A 96 13.40 -2.70 7.10
C ASN A 96 12.97 -1.24 7.33
N GLN A 97 11.88 -0.80 6.68
CA GLN A 97 11.38 0.58 6.80
C GLN A 97 10.37 0.74 7.96
N PHE A 98 9.92 -0.35 8.60
CA PHE A 98 8.87 -0.28 9.62
C PHE A 98 9.27 0.55 10.84
N GLU A 99 10.47 0.35 11.36
CA GLU A 99 10.97 1.10 12.51
C GLU A 99 11.08 2.60 12.18
N HIS A 100 11.62 2.94 11.01
CA HIS A 100 11.70 4.33 10.55
C HIS A 100 10.31 4.97 10.45
N TYR A 101 9.34 4.24 9.89
CA TYR A 101 7.95 4.69 9.83
C TYR A 101 7.39 5.03 11.22
N VAL A 102 7.61 4.16 12.22
CA VAL A 102 7.12 4.41 13.59
C VAL A 102 7.79 5.65 14.18
N ILE A 103 9.11 5.77 14.04
CA ILE A 103 9.88 6.90 14.58
C ILE A 103 9.48 8.22 13.90
N ASP A 104 9.35 8.23 12.58
CA ASP A 104 8.91 9.41 11.82
C ASP A 104 7.49 9.82 12.22
N GLY A 105 6.57 8.84 12.35
CA GLY A 105 5.22 9.09 12.81
C GLY A 105 5.13 9.68 14.21
N ILE A 106 6.03 9.28 15.12
CA ILE A 106 6.12 9.86 16.47
C ILE A 106 6.68 11.28 16.40
N ASN A 107 7.73 11.52 15.63
CA ASN A 107 8.36 12.82 15.51
C ASN A 107 7.43 13.88 14.90
N GLU A 108 6.48 13.45 14.07
CA GLU A 108 5.48 14.30 13.42
C GLU A 108 4.12 14.32 14.15
N ASP A 109 4.09 13.88 15.42
CA ASP A 109 2.89 13.85 16.27
C ASP A 109 1.71 13.08 15.66
N ARG A 110 2.00 12.07 14.82
CA ARG A 110 1.01 11.17 14.23
C ARG A 110 0.83 9.88 15.01
N LEU A 111 1.84 9.48 15.77
CA LEU A 111 1.86 8.29 16.61
C LEU A 111 2.22 8.64 18.05
N THR A 112 1.69 7.85 19.00
CA THR A 112 2.06 8.03 20.41
C THR A 112 3.51 7.64 20.65
N PRO A 113 4.26 8.42 21.47
CA PRO A 113 5.62 8.08 21.87
C PRO A 113 5.78 6.71 22.54
N ASP A 114 4.72 6.20 23.17
CA ASP A 114 4.73 4.93 23.88
C ASP A 114 5.05 3.73 22.98
N LEU A 115 4.82 3.84 21.67
CA LEU A 115 5.16 2.80 20.69
C LEU A 115 6.66 2.51 20.61
N ARG A 116 7.52 3.44 21.06
CA ARG A 116 8.98 3.21 21.15
C ARG A 116 9.37 2.15 22.18
N ASN A 117 8.49 1.86 23.12
CA ASN A 117 8.75 0.87 24.19
C ASN A 117 8.54 -0.57 23.72
N LEU A 118 7.95 -0.77 22.53
CA LEU A 118 7.73 -2.07 21.93
C LEU A 118 8.97 -2.58 21.20
N ASP A 119 9.15 -3.89 21.13
CA ASP A 119 10.15 -4.52 20.26
C ASP A 119 9.70 -4.40 18.79
N LEU A 120 10.05 -3.25 18.16
CA LEU A 120 9.69 -2.95 16.78
C LEU A 120 10.34 -3.93 15.79
N THR A 121 11.49 -4.49 16.10
CA THR A 121 12.16 -5.51 15.28
C THR A 121 11.34 -6.79 15.22
N ARG A 122 10.87 -7.27 16.38
CA ARG A 122 9.98 -8.42 16.49
C ARG A 122 8.66 -8.20 15.74
N ILE A 123 8.07 -7.02 15.89
CA ILE A 123 6.84 -6.63 15.22
C ILE A 123 7.04 -6.55 13.70
N ALA A 124 8.12 -5.93 13.23
CA ALA A 124 8.45 -5.85 11.81
C ALA A 124 8.64 -7.23 11.16
N ALA A 125 9.25 -8.18 11.89
CA ALA A 125 9.42 -9.55 11.41
C ALA A 125 8.08 -10.29 11.20
N ALA A 126 7.03 -9.90 11.94
CA ALA A 126 5.69 -10.48 11.82
C ALA A 126 4.84 -9.87 10.70
N LEU A 127 5.33 -8.85 9.99
CA LEU A 127 4.62 -8.25 8.86
C LEU A 127 4.53 -9.21 7.67
N HIS A 128 3.37 -9.21 7.02
CA HIS A 128 3.01 -10.03 5.86
C HIS A 128 2.65 -9.16 4.65
N PRO A 129 3.63 -8.58 3.94
CA PRO A 129 3.38 -7.67 2.80
C PRO A 129 2.54 -8.28 1.68
N GLU A 130 2.58 -9.62 1.53
CA GLU A 130 1.77 -10.35 0.56
C GLU A 130 0.27 -10.19 0.78
N ARG A 131 -0.17 -9.90 2.01
CA ARG A 131 -1.58 -9.67 2.36
C ARG A 131 -2.14 -8.38 1.75
N ASP A 132 -1.29 -7.46 1.30
CA ASP A 132 -1.74 -6.30 0.50
C ASP A 132 -2.49 -6.75 -0.77
N GLY A 133 -2.23 -7.97 -1.25
CA GLY A 133 -2.94 -8.60 -2.37
C GLY A 133 -4.39 -9.00 -2.08
N LEU A 134 -4.83 -9.02 -0.83
CA LEU A 134 -6.20 -9.33 -0.44
C LEU A 134 -7.17 -8.18 -0.75
N PHE A 135 -6.65 -6.95 -0.88
CA PHE A 135 -7.48 -5.80 -1.20
C PHE A 135 -7.95 -5.81 -2.66
N LYS A 136 -9.23 -5.57 -2.84
CA LYS A 136 -9.79 -5.09 -4.11
C LYS A 136 -9.66 -3.57 -4.20
N TYR A 137 -9.70 -3.02 -5.43
CA TYR A 137 -9.43 -1.59 -5.65
C TYR A 137 -10.31 -0.66 -4.79
N PRO A 138 -11.66 -0.81 -4.72
CA PRO A 138 -12.49 0.12 -3.94
C PRO A 138 -12.12 0.13 -2.44
N GLY A 139 -11.84 -1.05 -1.87
CA GLY A 139 -11.42 -1.17 -0.48
C GLY A 139 -10.05 -0.55 -0.22
N LEU A 140 -9.08 -0.80 -1.10
CA LEU A 140 -7.75 -0.21 -0.99
C LEU A 140 -7.78 1.31 -1.18
N GLN A 141 -8.59 1.81 -2.11
CA GLN A 141 -8.78 3.25 -2.32
C GLN A 141 -9.39 3.91 -1.08
N ALA A 142 -10.38 3.28 -0.45
CA ALA A 142 -10.97 3.79 0.79
C ALA A 142 -9.96 3.84 1.94
N VAL A 143 -9.09 2.83 2.06
CA VAL A 143 -8.01 2.81 3.04
C VAL A 143 -7.00 3.91 2.75
N TYR A 144 -6.56 4.06 1.51
CA TYR A 144 -5.64 5.09 1.06
C TYR A 144 -6.15 6.50 1.34
N ASP A 145 -7.42 6.77 1.02
CA ASP A 145 -7.99 8.11 1.14
C ASP A 145 -8.29 8.52 2.57
N ARG A 146 -8.67 7.56 3.43
CA ARG A 146 -9.26 7.87 4.74
C ARG A 146 -8.41 7.50 5.93
N TYR A 147 -7.59 6.43 5.84
CA TYR A 147 -6.98 5.82 7.00
C TYR A 147 -5.45 5.86 7.03
N LEU A 148 -4.79 5.78 5.86
CA LEU A 148 -3.33 5.81 5.83
C LEU A 148 -2.80 7.16 6.31
N LEU A 149 -1.94 7.14 7.31
CA LEU A 149 -1.28 8.34 7.82
C LEU A 149 -0.44 9.01 6.74
N HIS A 150 -0.40 10.33 6.79
CA HIS A 150 0.36 11.16 5.86
C HIS A 150 1.04 12.33 6.55
N ILE A 151 2.17 12.74 6.01
CA ILE A 151 2.94 13.92 6.36
C ILE A 151 3.05 14.75 5.09
N ASP A 152 2.70 16.03 5.14
CA ASP A 152 2.74 16.98 4.00
C ASP A 152 2.05 16.45 2.73
N GLY A 153 0.95 15.72 2.90
CA GLY A 153 0.17 15.14 1.80
C GLY A 153 0.76 13.86 1.19
N ARG A 154 1.91 13.39 1.67
CA ARG A 154 2.53 12.11 1.28
C ARG A 154 2.19 11.05 2.32
N ARG A 155 1.69 9.89 1.87
CA ARG A 155 1.45 8.75 2.77
C ARG A 155 2.77 8.19 3.28
N ILE A 156 2.79 7.91 4.58
CA ILE A 156 3.90 7.24 5.26
C ILE A 156 3.57 5.80 5.63
N GLU A 157 2.31 5.38 5.43
CA GLU A 157 1.81 4.05 5.74
C GLU A 157 1.55 3.22 4.48
N THR A 158 1.88 1.95 4.58
CA THR A 158 1.39 0.88 3.72
C THR A 158 0.18 0.20 4.38
N PRO A 159 -0.62 -0.64 3.67
CA PRO A 159 -1.77 -1.29 4.28
C PRO A 159 -1.41 -2.19 5.48
N GLN A 160 -0.24 -2.88 5.44
CA GLN A 160 0.14 -3.71 6.59
C GLN A 160 0.68 -2.87 7.76
N TYR A 161 1.31 -1.71 7.52
CA TYR A 161 1.67 -0.77 8.57
C TYR A 161 0.43 -0.24 9.28
N PHE A 162 -0.58 0.14 8.51
CA PHE A 162 -1.88 0.57 9.03
C PHE A 162 -2.50 -0.50 9.95
N TRP A 163 -2.60 -1.75 9.50
CA TRP A 163 -3.13 -2.82 10.34
C TRP A 163 -2.28 -3.07 11.59
N MET A 164 -0.95 -3.02 11.45
CA MET A 164 -0.06 -3.21 12.59
C MET A 164 -0.14 -2.04 13.57
N ARG A 165 -0.26 -0.80 13.10
CA ARG A 165 -0.46 0.37 13.96
C ARG A 165 -1.71 0.22 14.83
N VAL A 166 -2.84 -0.12 14.20
CA VAL A 166 -4.10 -0.35 14.93
C VAL A 166 -3.93 -1.47 15.97
N ALA A 167 -3.30 -2.57 15.58
CA ALA A 167 -3.04 -3.70 16.46
C ALA A 167 -2.13 -3.34 17.65
N MET A 168 -1.05 -2.60 17.40
CA MET A 168 -0.15 -2.10 18.45
C MET A 168 -0.90 -1.18 19.43
N GLY A 169 -1.70 -0.24 18.91
CA GLY A 169 -2.49 0.66 19.75
C GLY A 169 -3.47 -0.05 20.66
N LEU A 170 -4.12 -1.12 20.17
CA LEU A 170 -5.03 -1.96 20.98
C LEU A 170 -4.28 -2.78 22.02
N ALA A 171 -3.06 -3.20 21.71
CA ALA A 171 -2.27 -4.11 22.58
C ALA A 171 -1.44 -3.41 23.66
N MET A 172 -1.28 -2.08 23.60
CA MET A 172 -0.36 -1.33 24.48
C MET A 172 -0.55 -1.54 25.98
N LYS A 173 -1.73 -1.95 26.43
CA LYS A 173 -2.06 -2.17 27.86
C LYS A 173 -2.19 -3.64 28.21
N GLU A 174 -1.88 -4.55 27.28
CA GLU A 174 -1.87 -5.98 27.52
C GLU A 174 -0.58 -6.43 28.23
N ASP A 175 -0.60 -7.59 28.90
CA ASP A 175 0.56 -8.11 29.64
C ASP A 175 1.76 -8.45 28.72
N GLU A 176 1.47 -8.88 27.48
CA GLU A 176 2.48 -9.18 26.46
C GLU A 176 2.17 -8.40 25.18
N PRO A 177 2.44 -7.06 25.15
CA PRO A 177 1.92 -6.19 24.12
C PRO A 177 2.36 -6.56 22.71
N GLU A 178 3.59 -7.03 22.50
CA GLU A 178 4.05 -7.44 21.16
C GLU A 178 3.34 -8.73 20.70
N THR A 179 3.15 -9.69 21.59
CA THR A 179 2.44 -10.95 21.28
C THR A 179 1.00 -10.64 20.90
N ARG A 180 0.32 -9.80 21.68
CA ARG A 180 -1.05 -9.38 21.42
C ARG A 180 -1.19 -8.54 20.15
N ALA A 181 -0.23 -7.62 19.92
CA ALA A 181 -0.21 -6.85 18.69
C ALA A 181 -0.13 -7.76 17.45
N ILE A 182 0.73 -8.77 17.46
CA ILE A 182 0.87 -9.73 16.37
C ILE A 182 -0.42 -10.57 16.19
N GLU A 183 -1.08 -10.98 17.26
CA GLU A 183 -2.36 -11.70 17.20
C GLU A 183 -3.46 -10.82 16.57
N PHE A 184 -3.64 -9.58 17.05
CA PHE A 184 -4.62 -8.65 16.53
C PHE A 184 -4.33 -8.27 15.07
N TYR A 185 -3.06 -8.04 14.73
CA TYR A 185 -2.63 -7.82 13.36
C TYR A 185 -3.03 -8.99 12.44
N ASN A 186 -2.82 -10.22 12.88
CA ASN A 186 -3.19 -11.39 12.08
C ASN A 186 -4.71 -11.49 11.84
N MET A 187 -5.53 -11.07 12.80
CA MET A 187 -6.99 -11.01 12.62
C MET A 187 -7.40 -9.92 11.64
N LEU A 188 -6.85 -8.71 11.79
CA LEU A 188 -7.18 -7.54 10.96
C LEU A 188 -6.66 -7.70 9.54
N SER A 189 -5.38 -8.02 9.38
CA SER A 189 -4.70 -8.06 8.08
C SER A 189 -5.14 -9.21 7.17
N THR A 190 -5.73 -10.26 7.74
CA THR A 190 -6.37 -11.35 6.97
C THR A 190 -7.85 -11.09 6.66
N MET A 191 -8.35 -9.90 7.01
CA MET A 191 -9.75 -9.47 6.78
C MET A 191 -10.79 -10.39 7.42
N ARG A 192 -10.42 -11.11 8.49
CA ARG A 192 -11.36 -11.93 9.28
C ARG A 192 -12.21 -11.10 10.22
N PHE A 193 -11.72 -9.91 10.55
CA PHE A 193 -12.38 -8.94 11.41
C PHE A 193 -12.08 -7.53 10.90
N THR A 194 -13.06 -6.65 10.98
CA THR A 194 -12.90 -5.21 10.71
C THR A 194 -13.45 -4.44 11.89
N SER A 195 -12.62 -3.57 12.46
CA SER A 195 -13.04 -2.67 13.52
C SER A 195 -13.92 -1.54 13.00
N ALA A 196 -14.68 -0.91 13.90
CA ALA A 196 -15.38 0.33 13.60
C ALA A 196 -14.38 1.46 13.28
N THR A 197 -14.82 2.42 12.46
CA THR A 197 -14.02 3.57 12.03
C THR A 197 -13.23 4.27 13.15
N PRO A 198 -13.78 4.55 14.35
CA PRO A 198 -13.01 5.20 15.40
C PRO A 198 -11.77 4.41 15.83
N THR A 199 -11.85 3.08 15.88
CA THR A 199 -10.70 2.22 16.22
C THR A 199 -9.61 2.26 15.13
N LEU A 200 -9.99 2.46 13.89
CA LEU A 200 -9.04 2.49 12.76
C LEU A 200 -8.22 3.79 12.69
N PHE A 201 -8.65 4.83 13.40
CA PHE A 201 -7.92 6.11 13.51
C PHE A 201 -6.95 6.16 14.69
N ASN A 202 -7.01 5.20 15.61
CA ASN A 202 -6.11 5.16 16.77
C ASN A 202 -4.75 4.59 16.42
#